data_63b874f5180503e64c9e22d9d4c02a06
#
_entry.id   63b874f5180503e64c9e22d9d4c02a06
#
_cell.length_a   1.000
_cell.length_b   1.000
_cell.length_c   1.000
_cell.angle_alpha   90.00
_cell.angle_beta   90.00
_cell.angle_gamma   90.00
#
_symmetry.space_group_name_H-M   'P 1'
#
loop_
_entity.id
_entity.type
_entity.pdbx_description
1 polymer ?
#
loop_
_entity_poly.entity_id
_entity_poly.type
_entity_poly.pdbx_seq_one_letter_code
_entity_poly.pdbx_strand_id
1 'polypeptide(L)'
;MNPMDELHRRSRAATVEELVGRRADIHTYVTRVREAAATRDFVDVRTAVRLADELEAMLDRVDELDAEGRSLVWAAIDYFLDESDAEADLTSPLGFDDDAEVVGAAIGLIDAPIPNAPERV
;
A
#
# COMPACT_ATOMS: atom_id res chain seq x y z
N MET A 1 -2.30 -2.45 16.44
CA MET A 1 -1.87 -1.40 15.51
C MET A 1 -3.11 -0.77 14.89
N ASN A 2 -3.13 0.55 14.76
CA ASN A 2 -4.25 1.26 14.15
C ASN A 2 -3.86 1.68 12.73
N PRO A 3 -4.51 1.15 11.69
CA PRO A 3 -4.16 1.49 10.30
C PRO A 3 -4.23 2.99 10.02
N MET A 4 -5.18 3.71 10.62
CA MET A 4 -5.31 5.15 10.43
C MET A 4 -4.10 5.91 11.00
N ASP A 5 -3.63 5.48 12.18
CA ASP A 5 -2.45 6.11 12.78
C ASP A 5 -1.21 5.88 11.92
N GLU A 6 -1.06 4.69 11.35
CA GLU A 6 0.05 4.39 10.47
C GLU A 6 0.01 5.24 9.20
N LEU A 7 -1.17 5.41 8.61
CA LEU A 7 -1.32 6.27 7.44
C LEU A 7 -0.97 7.71 7.75
N HIS A 8 -1.48 8.23 8.87
CA HIS A 8 -1.18 9.61 9.26
C HIS A 8 0.32 9.82 9.53
N ARG A 9 0.93 8.88 10.22
CA ARG A 9 2.35 8.99 10.56
C ARG A 9 3.24 8.97 9.34
N ARG A 10 2.87 8.22 8.31
CA ARG A 10 3.67 8.07 7.09
C ARG A 10 3.28 9.01 5.98
N SER A 11 2.17 9.71 6.12
CA SER A 11 1.70 10.65 5.10
C SER A 11 2.69 11.81 4.92
N ARG A 12 2.92 12.18 3.69
CA ARG A 12 3.67 13.37 3.35
C ARG A 12 3.23 13.86 1.98
N ALA A 13 3.53 15.12 1.69
CA ALA A 13 3.30 15.65 0.36
C ALA A 13 4.13 14.85 -0.66
N ALA A 14 3.47 14.40 -1.71
CA ALA A 14 4.12 13.62 -2.77
C ALA A 14 3.59 14.09 -4.11
N THR A 15 4.49 14.24 -5.07
CA THR A 15 4.10 14.56 -6.44
C THR A 15 3.68 13.30 -7.18
N VAL A 16 2.98 13.48 -8.30
CA VAL A 16 2.64 12.35 -9.17
C VAL A 16 3.91 11.61 -9.61
N GLU A 17 4.95 12.36 -9.96
CA GLU A 17 6.22 11.76 -10.40
C GLU A 17 6.87 10.91 -9.31
N GLU A 18 6.88 11.40 -8.07
CA GLU A 18 7.42 10.65 -6.94
C GLU A 18 6.65 9.35 -6.72
N LEU A 19 5.33 9.42 -6.80
CA LEU A 19 4.48 8.25 -6.59
C LEU A 19 4.69 7.22 -7.70
N VAL A 20 4.65 7.66 -8.96
CA VAL A 20 4.86 6.74 -10.09
C VAL A 20 6.21 6.07 -10.01
N GLY A 21 7.23 6.79 -9.52
CA GLY A 21 8.57 6.23 -9.32
C GLY A 21 8.61 5.08 -8.31
N ARG A 22 7.63 5.00 -7.40
CA ARG A 22 7.57 3.90 -6.43
C ARG A 22 7.13 2.58 -7.04
N ARG A 23 6.61 2.59 -8.26
CA ARG A 23 6.19 1.36 -8.95
C ARG A 23 7.34 0.35 -9.06
N ALA A 24 8.53 0.82 -9.38
CA ALA A 24 9.70 -0.05 -9.47
C ALA A 24 10.03 -0.68 -8.12
N ASP A 25 9.88 0.07 -7.02
CA ASP A 25 10.12 -0.45 -5.68
C ASP A 25 9.12 -1.55 -5.32
N ILE A 26 7.86 -1.37 -5.70
CA ILE A 26 6.82 -2.38 -5.47
C ILE A 26 7.17 -3.68 -6.22
N HIS A 27 7.58 -3.56 -7.48
CA HIS A 27 7.97 -4.73 -8.28
C HIS A 27 9.17 -5.45 -7.66
N THR A 28 10.16 -4.71 -7.21
CA THR A 28 11.35 -5.27 -6.55
C THR A 28 10.95 -6.03 -5.28
N TYR A 29 10.06 -5.46 -4.49
CA TYR A 29 9.63 -6.09 -3.26
C TYR A 29 8.86 -7.40 -3.53
N VAL A 30 7.96 -7.38 -4.51
CA VAL A 30 7.21 -8.59 -4.89
C VAL A 30 8.17 -9.69 -5.37
N THR A 31 9.20 -9.33 -6.12
CA THR A 31 10.22 -10.29 -6.55
C THR A 31 10.90 -10.93 -5.35
N ARG A 32 11.26 -10.13 -4.33
CA ARG A 32 11.86 -10.65 -3.10
C ARG A 32 10.92 -11.60 -2.36
N VAL A 33 9.63 -11.26 -2.34
CA VAL A 33 8.63 -12.12 -1.69
C VAL A 33 8.53 -13.46 -2.42
N ARG A 34 8.51 -13.44 -3.75
CA ARG A 34 8.45 -14.67 -4.55
C ARG A 34 9.71 -15.54 -4.35
N GLU A 35 10.88 -14.93 -4.26
CA GLU A 35 12.11 -15.64 -4.00
C GLU A 35 12.11 -16.29 -2.62
N ALA A 36 11.63 -15.57 -1.61
CA ALA A 36 11.49 -16.12 -0.26
C ALA A 36 10.51 -17.29 -0.24
N ALA A 37 9.41 -17.19 -0.99
CA ALA A 37 8.40 -18.25 -1.05
C ALA A 37 8.94 -19.53 -1.70
N ALA A 38 9.96 -19.42 -2.54
CA ALA A 38 10.58 -20.60 -3.16
C ALA A 38 11.27 -21.50 -2.12
N THR A 39 11.65 -20.94 -0.96
CA THR A 39 12.36 -21.66 0.09
C THR A 39 11.62 -21.71 1.42
N ARG A 40 10.47 -21.06 1.52
CA ARG A 40 9.68 -20.97 2.76
C ARG A 40 8.21 -21.17 2.45
N ASP A 41 7.62 -22.23 2.99
CA ASP A 41 6.24 -22.62 2.68
C ASP A 41 5.19 -21.64 3.23
N PHE A 42 5.54 -20.86 4.24
CA PHE A 42 4.56 -20.02 4.92
C PHE A 42 4.49 -18.57 4.41
N VAL A 43 5.25 -18.24 3.38
CA VAL A 43 5.20 -16.88 2.81
C VAL A 43 3.93 -16.73 1.98
N ASP A 44 3.11 -15.76 2.31
CA ASP A 44 1.84 -15.52 1.64
C ASP A 44 2.02 -14.64 0.40
N VAL A 45 2.46 -15.27 -0.68
CA VAL A 45 2.68 -14.58 -1.96
C VAL A 45 1.37 -14.02 -2.51
N ARG A 46 0.25 -14.71 -2.32
CA ARG A 46 -1.03 -14.28 -2.89
C ARG A 46 -1.47 -12.95 -2.31
N THR A 47 -1.36 -12.79 -1.00
CA THR A 47 -1.70 -11.52 -0.35
C THR A 47 -0.75 -10.42 -0.79
N ALA A 48 0.56 -10.70 -0.84
CA ALA A 48 1.54 -9.70 -1.26
C ALA A 48 1.27 -9.22 -2.70
N VAL A 49 0.99 -10.15 -3.62
CA VAL A 49 0.69 -9.79 -5.01
C VAL A 49 -0.60 -9.00 -5.10
N ARG A 50 -1.63 -9.39 -4.35
CA ARG A 50 -2.90 -8.67 -4.35
C ARG A 50 -2.70 -7.23 -3.87
N LEU A 51 -1.95 -7.04 -2.79
CA LEU A 51 -1.69 -5.70 -2.25
C LEU A 51 -0.87 -4.87 -3.23
N ALA A 52 0.13 -5.47 -3.86
CA ALA A 52 0.91 -4.78 -4.90
C ALA A 52 0.02 -4.35 -6.05
N ASP A 53 -0.89 -5.21 -6.51
CA ASP A 53 -1.81 -4.87 -7.59
C ASP A 53 -2.75 -3.73 -7.18
N GLU A 54 -3.23 -3.72 -5.94
CA GLU A 54 -4.07 -2.65 -5.44
C GLU A 54 -3.31 -1.32 -5.38
N LEU A 55 -2.05 -1.35 -4.94
CA LEU A 55 -1.22 -0.16 -4.89
C LEU A 55 -0.92 0.35 -6.31
N GLU A 56 -0.64 -0.53 -7.25
CA GLU A 56 -0.42 -0.12 -8.64
C GLU A 56 -1.69 0.45 -9.27
N ALA A 57 -2.86 -0.09 -8.94
CA ALA A 57 -4.11 0.48 -9.42
C ALA A 57 -4.30 1.91 -8.90
N MET A 58 -3.91 2.17 -7.65
CA MET A 58 -3.94 3.54 -7.11
C MET A 58 -2.93 4.44 -7.83
N LEU A 59 -1.74 3.92 -8.16
CA LEU A 59 -0.75 4.68 -8.91
C LEU A 59 -1.26 5.08 -10.30
N ASP A 60 -2.06 4.24 -10.93
CA ASP A 60 -2.66 4.56 -12.23
C ASP A 60 -3.63 5.74 -12.16
N ARG A 61 -4.09 6.07 -10.96
CA ARG A 61 -5.09 7.12 -10.73
C ARG A 61 -4.55 8.35 -9.99
N VAL A 62 -3.24 8.41 -9.68
CA VAL A 62 -2.71 9.48 -8.82
C VAL A 62 -2.86 10.86 -9.44
N ASP A 63 -2.89 10.98 -10.76
CA ASP A 63 -3.12 12.26 -11.42
C ASP A 63 -4.54 12.78 -11.23
N GLU A 64 -5.48 11.91 -10.86
CA GLU A 64 -6.86 12.29 -10.55
C GLU A 64 -7.08 12.61 -9.09
N LEU A 65 -6.09 12.32 -8.22
CA LEU A 65 -6.22 12.51 -6.78
C LEU A 65 -5.76 13.90 -6.38
N ASP A 66 -6.34 14.41 -5.29
CA ASP A 66 -5.87 15.66 -4.70
C ASP A 66 -4.61 15.40 -3.84
N ALA A 67 -4.10 16.46 -3.21
CA ALA A 67 -2.89 16.35 -2.39
C ALA A 67 -3.05 15.37 -1.24
N GLU A 68 -4.23 15.35 -0.61
CA GLU A 68 -4.49 14.43 0.49
C GLU A 68 -4.51 12.99 0.01
N GLY A 69 -5.19 12.73 -1.10
CA GLY A 69 -5.22 11.40 -1.70
C GLY A 69 -3.84 10.89 -2.06
N ARG A 70 -3.01 11.76 -2.65
CA ARG A 70 -1.63 11.38 -2.98
C ARG A 70 -0.81 11.07 -1.74
N SER A 71 -0.99 11.85 -0.65
CA SER A 71 -0.25 11.58 0.58
C SER A 71 -0.67 10.25 1.21
N LEU A 72 -1.92 9.85 1.05
CA LEU A 72 -2.41 8.55 1.54
C LEU A 72 -1.83 7.39 0.70
N VAL A 73 -1.74 7.56 -0.60
CA VAL A 73 -1.10 6.56 -1.47
C VAL A 73 0.36 6.39 -1.07
N TRP A 74 1.06 7.51 -0.87
CA TRP A 74 2.45 7.46 -0.40
C TRP A 74 2.57 6.66 0.89
N ALA A 75 1.71 6.96 1.87
CA ALA A 75 1.75 6.30 3.17
C ALA A 75 1.52 4.80 3.06
N ALA A 76 0.56 4.38 2.21
CA ALA A 76 0.26 2.97 2.02
C ALA A 76 1.43 2.22 1.38
N ILE A 77 2.04 2.82 0.36
CA ILE A 77 3.22 2.25 -0.30
C ILE A 77 4.38 2.16 0.68
N ASP A 78 4.61 3.25 1.42
CA ASP A 78 5.70 3.30 2.39
C ASP A 78 5.55 2.20 3.44
N TYR A 79 4.34 1.97 3.93
CA TYR A 79 4.10 0.90 4.88
C TYR A 79 4.36 -0.47 4.27
N PHE A 80 3.85 -0.70 3.06
CA PHE A 80 4.03 -1.97 2.37
C PHE A 80 5.51 -2.29 2.12
N LEU A 81 6.31 -1.28 1.83
CA LEU A 81 7.73 -1.43 1.50
C LEU A 81 8.66 -1.28 2.69
N ASP A 82 8.14 -1.07 3.89
CA ASP A 82 8.95 -0.78 5.08
C ASP A 82 9.91 -1.94 5.36
N GLU A 83 11.19 -1.67 5.24
CA GLU A 83 12.23 -2.67 5.41
C GLU A 83 12.36 -3.17 6.85
N SER A 84 11.97 -2.37 7.83
CA SER A 84 12.00 -2.81 9.22
C SER A 84 11.01 -3.94 9.47
N ASP A 85 9.94 -4.01 8.68
CA ASP A 85 8.93 -5.06 8.77
C ASP A 85 9.10 -6.15 7.71
N ALA A 86 9.91 -5.90 6.68
CA ALA A 86 10.02 -6.82 5.55
C ALA A 86 10.44 -8.23 5.97
N GLU A 87 11.37 -8.34 6.91
CA GLU A 87 11.82 -9.64 7.37
C GLU A 87 10.74 -10.36 8.18
N ALA A 88 9.98 -9.64 8.97
CA ALA A 88 8.85 -10.22 9.69
C ALA A 88 7.78 -10.71 8.69
N ASP A 89 7.51 -9.95 7.62
CA ASP A 89 6.58 -10.34 6.57
C ASP A 89 7.02 -11.67 5.92
N LEU A 90 8.32 -11.88 5.76
CA LEU A 90 8.86 -13.06 5.11
C LEU A 90 9.09 -14.24 6.06
N THR A 91 8.93 -14.04 7.37
CA THR A 91 9.16 -15.09 8.37
C THR A 91 7.91 -15.48 9.14
N SER A 92 6.75 -14.86 8.84
CA SER A 92 5.50 -15.14 9.54
C SER A 92 4.39 -15.46 8.51
N PRO A 93 3.57 -16.47 8.77
CA PRO A 93 2.43 -16.76 7.87
C PRO A 93 1.37 -15.67 7.89
N LEU A 94 1.41 -14.76 8.87
CA LEU A 94 0.47 -13.65 8.99
C LEU A 94 1.15 -12.31 8.69
N GLY A 95 2.32 -12.34 8.05
CA GLY A 95 3.15 -11.16 7.86
C GLY A 95 2.51 -10.03 7.06
N PHE A 96 1.54 -10.34 6.19
CA PHE A 96 0.89 -9.32 5.36
C PHE A 96 -0.48 -8.89 5.87
N ASP A 97 -0.94 -9.38 7.01
CA ASP A 97 -2.25 -9.01 7.55
C ASP A 97 -2.31 -7.52 7.91
N ASP A 98 -1.27 -6.99 8.53
CA ASP A 98 -1.21 -5.57 8.88
C ASP A 98 -1.13 -4.70 7.63
N ASP A 99 -0.35 -5.14 6.63
CA ASP A 99 -0.27 -4.45 5.35
C ASP A 99 -1.64 -4.38 4.67
N ALA A 100 -2.39 -5.47 4.71
CA ALA A 100 -3.73 -5.51 4.13
C ALA A 100 -4.66 -4.51 4.82
N GLU A 101 -4.56 -4.37 6.14
CA GLU A 101 -5.35 -3.39 6.88
C GLU A 101 -5.00 -1.96 6.51
N VAL A 102 -3.72 -1.65 6.40
CA VAL A 102 -3.26 -0.30 6.06
C VAL A 102 -3.64 0.05 4.62
N VAL A 103 -3.36 -0.83 3.68
CA VAL A 103 -3.72 -0.60 2.26
C VAL A 103 -5.23 -0.49 2.11
N GLY A 104 -5.99 -1.36 2.76
CA GLY A 104 -7.45 -1.31 2.73
C GLY A 104 -8.00 -0.01 3.29
N ALA A 105 -7.41 0.48 4.39
CA ALA A 105 -7.83 1.76 4.97
C ALA A 105 -7.55 2.92 4.01
N ALA A 106 -6.40 2.93 3.34
CA ALA A 106 -6.07 3.96 2.37
C ALA A 106 -7.05 3.95 1.20
N ILE A 107 -7.36 2.78 0.65
CA ILE A 107 -8.33 2.65 -0.44
C ILE A 107 -9.70 3.17 0.00
N GLY A 108 -10.14 2.81 1.20
CA GLY A 108 -11.41 3.27 1.73
C GLY A 108 -11.48 4.78 1.87
N LEU A 109 -10.41 5.41 2.29
CA LEU A 109 -10.36 6.86 2.43
C LEU A 109 -10.36 7.57 1.08
N ILE A 110 -9.63 7.03 0.11
CA ILE A 110 -9.54 7.61 -1.23
C ILE A 110 -10.86 7.46 -1.99
N ASP A 111 -11.52 6.32 -1.87
CA ASP A 111 -12.75 6.03 -2.58
C ASP A 111 -14.01 6.41 -1.80
N ALA A 112 -13.87 6.79 -0.54
CA ALA A 112 -15.02 7.15 0.29
C ALA A 112 -15.73 8.38 -0.26
N PRO A 113 -17.07 8.41 -0.22
CA PRO A 113 -17.82 9.61 -0.61
C PRO A 113 -17.47 10.76 0.33
N ILE A 114 -17.41 11.97 -0.22
CA ILE A 114 -17.21 13.17 0.59
C ILE A 114 -18.50 13.37 1.41
N PRO A 115 -18.42 13.46 2.76
CA PRO A 115 -19.63 13.50 3.60
C PRO A 115 -20.61 14.59 3.24
N ASN A 116 -20.15 15.75 2.80
CA ASN A 116 -21.01 16.88 2.46
C ASN A 116 -21.12 17.12 0.97
N ALA A 117 -20.71 16.15 0.15
CA ALA A 117 -20.77 16.29 -1.30
C ALA A 117 -22.24 16.32 -1.76
N PRO A 118 -22.53 17.05 -2.84
CA PRO A 118 -23.86 16.94 -3.48
C PRO A 118 -24.17 15.51 -3.82
N GLU A 119 -25.45 15.19 -3.86
CA GLU A 119 -25.87 13.84 -4.16
C GLU A 119 -25.27 13.34 -5.46
N ARG A 120 -24.65 12.19 -5.41
CA ARG A 120 -24.04 11.60 -6.58
C ARG A 120 -25.01 10.64 -7.22
N VAL A 121 -25.74 11.16 -8.06
CA VAL A 121 -26.70 10.35 -8.78
C VAL A 121 -26.19 9.99 -10.15
#